data_9e425298b162629adeddf53a2c713ac6
#
_entry.id   9e425298b162629adeddf53a2c713ac6
#
_cell.length_a   1.000
_cell.length_b   1.000
_cell.length_c   1.000
_cell.angle_alpha   90.00
_cell.angle_beta   90.00
_cell.angle_gamma   90.00
#
_symmetry.space_group_name_H-M   'P 1'
#
loop_
_entity.id
_entity.type
_entity.pdbx_description
1 polymer ?
#
loop_
_entity_poly.entity_id
_entity_poly.type
_entity_poly.pdbx_seq_one_letter_code
_entity_poly.pdbx_strand_id
1 'polypeptide(L)'
;MRLDDALRTTAAIRDFTDEPVDDEVVYQILDAARFSPSGGNRQGWRVILVHDGPTRVALRNLYRPAWARYLAQTGAGLVPWAPVTDRDAEAAALASAGQVPPANGRSDFTEHLDEVPVLLVLLADLRALAAVDRDHERYTFAGGASVYPFAWSILLAAREHGLGGVITTMLVQREAEVLRLLGVPPEFALAAVIALGHPVRQPRRLRRAPVEEFVTVDRFAGPALTRPAAPGAPTAR
;
A
#
# COMPACT_ATOMS: atom_id res chain seq x y z
N MET A 1 13.59 6.59 16.09
CA MET A 1 12.92 7.81 15.52
C MET A 1 11.66 8.12 16.32
N ARG A 2 11.22 9.40 16.44
CA ARG A 2 9.94 9.72 17.09
C ARG A 2 8.77 9.32 16.19
N LEU A 3 7.65 8.87 16.76
CA LEU A 3 6.48 8.46 16.01
C LEU A 3 5.93 9.57 15.09
N ASP A 4 5.89 10.83 15.60
CA ASP A 4 5.41 11.97 14.79
C ASP A 4 6.30 12.21 13.55
N ASP A 5 7.61 12.05 13.68
CA ASP A 5 8.55 12.17 12.57
C ASP A 5 8.34 11.03 11.56
N ALA A 6 8.16 9.79 12.04
CA ALA A 6 7.87 8.65 11.18
C ALA A 6 6.59 8.89 10.36
N LEU A 7 5.49 9.26 11.01
CA LEU A 7 4.21 9.51 10.36
C LEU A 7 4.28 10.64 9.31
N ARG A 8 5.05 11.70 9.58
CA ARG A 8 5.16 12.88 8.71
C ARG A 8 6.14 12.72 7.55
N THR A 9 6.97 11.68 7.58
CA THR A 9 8.03 11.48 6.58
C THR A 9 7.98 10.13 5.87
N THR A 10 7.16 9.16 6.31
CA THR A 10 7.00 7.89 5.62
C THR A 10 6.13 8.07 4.38
N ALA A 11 6.79 8.03 3.23
CA ALA A 11 6.16 8.12 1.90
C ALA A 11 6.20 6.76 1.20
N ALA A 12 5.46 6.64 0.11
CA ALA A 12 5.61 5.53 -0.83
C ALA A 12 6.90 5.73 -1.64
N ILE A 13 7.96 5.03 -1.26
CA ILE A 13 9.25 5.01 -1.95
C ILE A 13 9.26 3.90 -2.99
N ARG A 14 9.67 4.21 -4.20
CA ARG A 14 9.76 3.28 -5.34
C ARG A 14 11.11 3.34 -6.06
N ASP A 15 12.02 4.19 -5.58
CA ASP A 15 13.36 4.36 -6.12
C ASP A 15 14.36 4.07 -5.00
N PHE A 16 15.10 2.98 -5.16
CA PHE A 16 16.02 2.44 -4.17
C PHE A 16 17.45 2.45 -4.71
N THR A 17 18.42 2.47 -3.81
CA THR A 17 19.81 2.21 -4.15
C THR A 17 20.02 0.68 -4.29
N ASP A 18 21.16 0.30 -4.86
CA ASP A 18 21.55 -1.13 -5.00
C ASP A 18 22.10 -1.71 -3.67
N GLU A 19 22.07 -0.93 -2.59
CA GLU A 19 22.55 -1.37 -1.28
C GLU A 19 21.67 -2.52 -0.77
N PRO A 20 22.24 -3.70 -0.46
CA PRO A 20 21.50 -4.85 0.00
C PRO A 20 20.93 -4.60 1.40
N VAL A 21 19.88 -5.32 1.72
CA VAL A 21 19.27 -5.34 3.05
C VAL A 21 19.35 -6.77 3.58
N ASP A 22 20.02 -6.94 4.72
CA ASP A 22 20.19 -8.26 5.33
C ASP A 22 18.86 -8.81 5.86
N ASP A 23 18.69 -10.14 5.81
CA ASP A 23 17.50 -10.82 6.32
C ASP A 23 17.29 -10.58 7.82
N GLU A 24 18.35 -10.34 8.58
CA GLU A 24 18.26 -9.97 9.99
C GLU A 24 17.50 -8.64 10.17
N VAL A 25 17.76 -7.66 9.30
CA VAL A 25 17.03 -6.37 9.31
C VAL A 25 15.56 -6.60 8.95
N VAL A 26 15.30 -7.44 7.93
CA VAL A 26 13.92 -7.80 7.55
C VAL A 26 13.20 -8.49 8.70
N TYR A 27 13.88 -9.40 9.42
CA TYR A 27 13.33 -10.08 10.59
C TYR A 27 12.96 -9.07 11.69
N GLN A 28 13.86 -8.13 12.02
CA GLN A 28 13.62 -7.10 13.04
C GLN A 28 12.43 -6.20 12.68
N ILE A 29 12.29 -5.82 11.40
CA ILE A 29 11.15 -5.06 10.88
C ILE A 29 9.84 -5.85 11.09
N LEU A 30 9.83 -7.13 10.71
CA LEU A 30 8.64 -7.98 10.84
C LEU A 30 8.31 -8.28 12.31
N ASP A 31 9.33 -8.44 13.18
CA ASP A 31 9.16 -8.61 14.62
C ASP A 31 8.51 -7.39 15.26
N ALA A 32 8.91 -6.18 14.88
CA ALA A 32 8.26 -4.96 15.33
C ALA A 32 6.83 -4.84 14.77
N ALA A 33 6.63 -5.12 13.49
CA ALA A 33 5.33 -4.99 12.83
C ALA A 33 4.27 -5.97 13.36
N ARG A 34 4.65 -7.15 13.86
CA ARG A 34 3.72 -8.18 14.38
C ARG A 34 2.88 -7.72 15.58
N PHE A 35 3.24 -6.61 16.21
CA PHE A 35 2.45 -5.99 17.28
C PHE A 35 1.26 -5.16 16.77
N SER A 36 1.01 -5.18 15.45
CA SER A 36 -0.16 -4.53 14.87
C SER A 36 -1.46 -5.16 15.37
N PRO A 37 -2.52 -4.36 15.57
CA PRO A 37 -3.80 -4.89 15.99
C PRO A 37 -4.46 -5.74 14.91
N SER A 38 -5.19 -6.77 15.34
CA SER A 38 -6.08 -7.56 14.49
C SER A 38 -7.34 -7.96 15.23
N GLY A 39 -8.45 -8.11 14.53
CA GLY A 39 -9.73 -8.50 15.12
C GLY A 39 -9.62 -9.78 15.93
N GLY A 40 -9.93 -9.71 17.24
CA GLY A 40 -9.77 -10.84 18.16
C GLY A 40 -8.33 -11.36 18.30
N ASN A 41 -7.34 -10.54 17.99
CA ASN A 41 -5.92 -10.90 17.99
C ASN A 41 -5.61 -12.17 17.16
N ARG A 42 -6.32 -12.37 16.03
CA ARG A 42 -6.18 -13.58 15.20
C ARG A 42 -4.95 -13.57 14.31
N GLN A 43 -4.33 -12.40 14.08
CA GLN A 43 -3.08 -12.24 13.36
C GLN A 43 -3.09 -12.95 11.99
N GLY A 44 -4.16 -12.74 11.22
CA GLY A 44 -4.48 -13.44 9.98
C GLY A 44 -3.62 -13.01 8.78
N TRP A 45 -2.38 -12.60 9.00
CA TRP A 45 -1.41 -12.27 7.96
C TRP A 45 -0.39 -13.39 7.78
N ARG A 46 0.10 -13.52 6.55
CA ARG A 46 1.26 -14.31 6.17
C ARG A 46 2.14 -13.47 5.27
N VAL A 47 3.43 -13.66 5.36
CA VAL A 47 4.41 -12.96 4.53
C VAL A 47 5.30 -13.97 3.85
N ILE A 48 5.51 -13.80 2.55
CA ILE A 48 6.54 -14.51 1.79
C ILE A 48 7.62 -13.49 1.47
N LEU A 49 8.84 -13.71 1.98
CA LEU A 49 10.03 -12.98 1.55
C LEU A 49 10.55 -13.66 0.28
N VAL A 50 10.59 -12.94 -0.82
CA VAL A 50 10.93 -13.51 -2.13
C VAL A 50 12.39 -13.20 -2.46
N HIS A 51 13.26 -14.21 -2.38
CA HIS A 51 14.66 -14.14 -2.80
C HIS A 51 14.90 -14.69 -4.21
N ASP A 52 14.14 -15.71 -4.61
CA ASP A 52 14.32 -16.42 -5.88
C ASP A 52 14.17 -15.49 -7.08
N GLY A 53 15.24 -15.30 -7.84
CA GLY A 53 15.27 -14.40 -8.99
C GLY A 53 14.22 -14.71 -10.06
N PRO A 54 14.08 -15.96 -10.53
CA PRO A 54 13.01 -16.34 -11.44
C PRO A 54 11.60 -16.00 -10.95
N THR A 55 11.31 -16.22 -9.67
CA THR A 55 10.03 -15.86 -9.05
C THR A 55 9.82 -14.34 -9.04
N ARG A 56 10.85 -13.56 -8.70
CA ARG A 56 10.80 -12.10 -8.73
C ARG A 56 10.51 -11.56 -10.14
N VAL A 57 11.20 -12.09 -11.15
CA VAL A 57 10.95 -11.78 -12.58
C VAL A 57 9.51 -12.13 -12.98
N ALA A 58 8.99 -13.28 -12.55
CA ALA A 58 7.61 -13.68 -12.84
C ALA A 58 6.60 -12.70 -12.20
N LEU A 59 6.82 -12.29 -10.95
CA LEU A 59 5.98 -11.28 -10.27
C LEU A 59 6.01 -9.93 -11.00
N ARG A 60 7.20 -9.46 -11.42
CA ARG A 60 7.31 -8.24 -12.25
C ARG A 60 6.50 -8.36 -13.55
N ASN A 61 6.60 -9.49 -14.23
CA ASN A 61 5.90 -9.72 -15.49
C ASN A 61 4.36 -9.73 -15.30
N LEU A 62 3.87 -10.18 -14.15
CA LEU A 62 2.45 -10.09 -13.77
C LEU A 62 2.05 -8.66 -13.38
N TYR A 63 2.97 -7.86 -12.83
CA TYR A 63 2.73 -6.49 -12.42
C TYR A 63 2.54 -5.53 -13.60
N ARG A 64 3.34 -5.67 -14.65
CA ARG A 64 3.37 -4.79 -15.83
C ARG A 64 1.99 -4.54 -16.45
N PRO A 65 1.18 -5.57 -16.80
CA PRO A 65 -0.13 -5.33 -17.39
C PRO A 65 -1.11 -4.62 -16.45
N ALA A 66 -1.05 -4.89 -15.15
CA ALA A 66 -1.86 -4.18 -14.17
C ALA A 66 -1.47 -2.69 -14.08
N TRP A 67 -0.18 -2.39 -14.14
CA TRP A 67 0.32 -1.02 -14.16
C TRP A 67 -0.08 -0.28 -15.45
N ALA A 68 0.01 -0.92 -16.62
CA ALA A 68 -0.45 -0.32 -17.87
C ALA A 68 -1.93 0.08 -17.82
N ARG A 69 -2.78 -0.76 -17.22
CA ARG A 69 -4.20 -0.45 -16.97
C ARG A 69 -4.39 0.72 -16.01
N TYR A 70 -3.56 0.81 -14.96
CA TYR A 70 -3.54 1.94 -14.03
C TYR A 70 -3.23 3.24 -14.78
N LEU A 71 -2.18 3.25 -15.59
CA LEU A 71 -1.76 4.43 -16.37
C LEU A 71 -2.82 4.86 -17.37
N ALA A 72 -3.49 3.92 -18.05
CA ALA A 72 -4.55 4.21 -18.99
C ALA A 72 -5.73 4.93 -18.33
N GLN A 73 -6.18 4.46 -17.16
CA GLN A 73 -7.26 5.10 -16.41
C GLN A 73 -6.83 6.48 -15.90
N THR A 74 -5.62 6.61 -15.35
CA THR A 74 -5.08 7.91 -14.89
C THR A 74 -4.95 8.90 -16.03
N GLY A 75 -4.44 8.45 -17.21
CA GLY A 75 -4.33 9.26 -18.42
C GLY A 75 -5.67 9.74 -18.96
N ALA A 76 -6.74 8.99 -18.74
CA ALA A 76 -8.12 9.39 -19.04
C ALA A 76 -8.74 10.29 -17.96
N GLY A 77 -8.00 10.70 -16.92
CA GLY A 77 -8.50 11.54 -15.84
C GLY A 77 -9.35 10.80 -14.80
N LEU A 78 -9.37 9.47 -14.85
CA LEU A 78 -10.13 8.65 -13.90
C LEU A 78 -9.31 8.34 -12.65
N VAL A 79 -10.00 8.05 -11.55
CA VAL A 79 -9.40 7.40 -10.39
C VAL A 79 -9.39 5.89 -10.67
N PRO A 80 -8.20 5.27 -10.83
CA PRO A 80 -8.11 3.86 -11.23
C PRO A 80 -8.87 2.93 -10.29
N TRP A 81 -9.74 2.10 -10.86
CA TRP A 81 -10.61 1.14 -10.15
C TRP A 81 -11.44 1.75 -9.02
N ALA A 82 -11.83 3.01 -9.13
CA ALA A 82 -12.74 3.59 -8.15
C ALA A 82 -14.05 2.79 -8.09
N PRO A 83 -14.54 2.42 -6.89
CA PRO A 83 -15.83 1.72 -6.75
C PRO A 83 -17.01 2.51 -7.35
N VAL A 84 -16.93 3.83 -7.28
CA VAL A 84 -17.88 4.76 -7.92
C VAL A 84 -17.16 5.46 -9.06
N THR A 85 -17.48 5.10 -10.29
CA THR A 85 -16.84 5.62 -11.51
C THR A 85 -17.80 5.56 -12.69
N ASP A 86 -17.49 6.31 -13.75
CA ASP A 86 -18.10 6.13 -15.07
C ASP A 86 -17.53 4.85 -15.72
N ARG A 87 -18.34 3.79 -15.78
CA ARG A 87 -17.93 2.48 -16.28
C ARG A 87 -17.65 2.46 -17.78
N ASP A 88 -18.31 3.30 -18.57
CA ASP A 88 -18.08 3.39 -20.01
C ASP A 88 -16.75 4.10 -20.29
N ALA A 89 -16.46 5.18 -19.58
CA ALA A 89 -15.17 5.85 -19.64
C ALA A 89 -14.03 4.94 -19.17
N GLU A 90 -14.23 4.17 -18.09
CA GLU A 90 -13.27 3.17 -17.60
C GLU A 90 -13.00 2.10 -18.66
N ALA A 91 -14.04 1.54 -19.29
CA ALA A 91 -13.91 0.53 -20.34
C ALA A 91 -13.15 1.07 -21.57
N ALA A 92 -13.45 2.29 -21.98
CA ALA A 92 -12.74 2.97 -23.09
C ALA A 92 -11.25 3.19 -22.75
N ALA A 93 -10.93 3.64 -21.55
CA ALA A 93 -9.55 3.80 -21.07
C ALA A 93 -8.82 2.46 -21.06
N LEU A 94 -9.45 1.40 -20.56
CA LEU A 94 -8.85 0.06 -20.50
C LEU A 94 -8.62 -0.56 -21.87
N ALA A 95 -9.48 -0.27 -22.87
CA ALA A 95 -9.28 -0.70 -24.25
C ALA A 95 -8.00 -0.11 -24.86
N SER A 96 -7.54 1.05 -24.41
CA SER A 96 -6.31 1.71 -24.85
C SER A 96 -5.06 1.35 -24.04
N ALA A 97 -5.18 0.54 -22.99
CA ALA A 97 -4.09 0.27 -22.04
C ALA A 97 -2.81 -0.29 -22.67
N GLY A 98 -2.91 -1.06 -23.75
CA GLY A 98 -1.75 -1.58 -24.48
C GLY A 98 -0.99 -0.56 -25.34
N GLN A 99 -1.51 0.67 -25.46
CA GLN A 99 -0.93 1.76 -26.26
C GLN A 99 -0.23 2.81 -25.41
N VAL A 100 -0.32 2.70 -24.08
CA VAL A 100 0.31 3.64 -23.16
C VAL A 100 1.81 3.34 -23.11
N PRO A 101 2.67 4.30 -23.49
CA PRO A 101 4.13 4.10 -23.36
C PRO A 101 4.52 3.84 -21.92
N PRO A 102 5.58 3.06 -21.64
CA PRO A 102 6.14 2.97 -20.30
C PRO A 102 6.48 4.38 -19.80
N ALA A 103 6.29 4.63 -18.51
CA ALA A 103 6.57 5.93 -17.92
C ALA A 103 8.05 6.29 -18.16
N ASN A 104 8.28 7.41 -18.85
CA ASN A 104 9.64 7.91 -19.08
C ASN A 104 10.20 8.45 -17.76
N GLY A 105 11.16 7.75 -17.19
CA GLY A 105 11.93 8.25 -16.04
C GLY A 105 12.52 7.15 -15.17
N ARG A 106 13.47 7.52 -14.37
CA ARG A 106 14.24 6.69 -13.42
C ARG A 106 13.38 5.97 -12.35
N SER A 107 12.08 6.21 -12.29
CA SER A 107 11.14 5.62 -11.36
C SER A 107 10.20 4.64 -12.06
N ASP A 108 10.70 3.87 -13.02
CA ASP A 108 9.90 2.76 -13.53
C ASP A 108 10.03 1.55 -12.59
N PHE A 109 9.50 1.75 -11.38
CA PHE A 109 9.38 0.70 -10.37
C PHE A 109 8.78 -0.59 -10.94
N THR A 110 7.95 -0.47 -11.97
CA THR A 110 7.32 -1.59 -12.63
C THR A 110 8.34 -2.46 -13.36
N GLU A 111 9.29 -1.83 -14.04
CA GLU A 111 10.32 -2.54 -14.81
C GLU A 111 11.41 -3.14 -13.93
N HIS A 112 11.57 -2.63 -12.70
CA HIS A 112 12.63 -3.01 -11.75
C HIS A 112 12.06 -3.63 -10.45
N LEU A 113 10.81 -4.10 -10.45
CA LEU A 113 10.22 -4.74 -9.27
C LEU A 113 11.01 -5.98 -8.80
N ASP A 114 11.65 -6.69 -9.71
CA ASP A 114 12.49 -7.85 -9.43
C ASP A 114 13.87 -7.50 -8.86
N GLU A 115 14.29 -6.24 -8.98
CA GLU A 115 15.59 -5.74 -8.53
C GLU A 115 15.54 -5.05 -7.16
N VAL A 116 14.33 -4.80 -6.61
CA VAL A 116 14.22 -4.13 -5.31
C VAL A 116 14.94 -4.93 -4.21
N PRO A 117 15.65 -4.29 -3.26
CA PRO A 117 16.41 -5.02 -2.24
C PRO A 117 15.57 -6.04 -1.47
N VAL A 118 14.38 -5.67 -1.02
CA VAL A 118 13.45 -6.55 -0.30
C VAL A 118 12.11 -6.58 -0.98
N LEU A 119 11.62 -7.79 -1.31
CA LEU A 119 10.30 -8.02 -1.89
C LEU A 119 9.48 -8.94 -0.98
N LEU A 120 8.43 -8.40 -0.36
CA LEU A 120 7.52 -9.13 0.51
C LEU A 120 6.16 -9.28 -0.19
N VAL A 121 5.62 -10.49 -0.18
CA VAL A 121 4.23 -10.75 -0.59
C VAL A 121 3.40 -10.96 0.67
N LEU A 122 2.45 -10.05 0.91
CA LEU A 122 1.55 -10.09 2.06
C LEU A 122 0.25 -10.79 1.69
N LEU A 123 -0.05 -11.83 2.43
CA LEU A 123 -1.25 -12.64 2.29
C LEU A 123 -2.15 -12.46 3.51
N ALA A 124 -3.45 -12.65 3.29
CA ALA A 124 -4.47 -12.64 4.32
C ALA A 124 -5.13 -14.03 4.44
N ASP A 125 -5.13 -14.61 5.63
CA ASP A 125 -5.87 -15.83 5.93
C ASP A 125 -7.37 -15.50 6.05
N LEU A 126 -8.16 -15.89 5.06
CA LEU A 126 -9.57 -15.59 4.99
C LEU A 126 -10.40 -16.22 6.11
N ARG A 127 -9.87 -17.26 6.78
CA ARG A 127 -10.51 -17.91 7.94
C ARG A 127 -10.34 -17.09 9.23
N ALA A 128 -9.32 -16.23 9.28
CA ALA A 128 -8.98 -15.41 10.43
C ALA A 128 -9.54 -13.98 10.36
N LEU A 129 -10.05 -13.56 9.20
CA LEU A 129 -10.58 -12.21 9.00
C LEU A 129 -12.05 -12.12 9.44
N ALA A 130 -12.42 -10.92 9.92
CA ALA A 130 -13.80 -10.56 10.22
C ALA A 130 -14.30 -9.53 9.21
N ALA A 131 -14.63 -9.98 8.00
CA ALA A 131 -15.26 -9.15 6.97
C ALA A 131 -16.77 -9.05 7.27
N VAL A 132 -17.12 -8.25 8.28
CA VAL A 132 -18.51 -8.10 8.77
C VAL A 132 -19.44 -7.49 7.73
N ASP A 133 -18.90 -6.88 6.70
CA ASP A 133 -19.62 -6.29 5.57
C ASP A 133 -19.58 -7.15 4.29
N ARG A 134 -19.20 -8.45 4.40
CA ARG A 134 -19.07 -9.35 3.24
C ARG A 134 -20.38 -9.59 2.48
N ASP A 135 -21.51 -9.45 3.17
CA ASP A 135 -22.84 -9.69 2.61
C ASP A 135 -23.49 -8.37 2.08
N HIS A 136 -22.76 -7.27 2.07
CA HIS A 136 -23.22 -6.02 1.46
C HIS A 136 -23.05 -6.06 -0.08
N GLU A 137 -23.94 -5.38 -0.80
CA GLU A 137 -23.89 -5.26 -2.27
C GLU A 137 -22.75 -4.35 -2.79
N ARG A 138 -21.82 -3.95 -1.97
CA ARG A 138 -20.67 -3.10 -2.30
C ARG A 138 -19.36 -3.79 -1.92
N TYR A 139 -18.25 -3.21 -2.35
CA TYR A 139 -16.92 -3.63 -1.90
C TYR A 139 -16.79 -3.57 -0.37
N THR A 140 -16.15 -4.59 0.20
CA THR A 140 -15.90 -4.68 1.64
C THR A 140 -14.65 -3.90 2.03
N PHE A 141 -14.64 -3.30 3.23
CA PHE A 141 -13.50 -2.60 3.80
C PHE A 141 -13.05 -3.24 5.12
N ALA A 142 -13.98 -3.87 5.85
CA ALA A 142 -13.73 -4.39 7.18
C ALA A 142 -12.66 -5.51 7.20
N GLY A 143 -12.60 -6.34 6.17
CA GLY A 143 -11.61 -7.40 6.05
C GLY A 143 -10.16 -6.88 6.06
N GLY A 144 -9.92 -5.75 5.44
CA GLY A 144 -8.60 -5.11 5.39
C GLY A 144 -8.11 -4.55 6.72
N ALA A 145 -9.02 -4.28 7.66
CA ALA A 145 -8.69 -3.68 8.96
C ALA A 145 -7.71 -4.51 9.81
N SER A 146 -7.66 -5.82 9.62
CA SER A 146 -6.72 -6.72 10.32
C SER A 146 -5.43 -7.00 9.53
N VAL A 147 -5.25 -6.44 8.35
CA VAL A 147 -4.09 -6.73 7.47
C VAL A 147 -3.29 -5.47 7.15
N TYR A 148 -3.96 -4.38 6.75
CA TYR A 148 -3.26 -3.15 6.38
C TYR A 148 -2.59 -2.39 7.54
N PRO A 149 -3.05 -2.45 8.80
CA PRO A 149 -2.25 -1.95 9.92
C PRO A 149 -0.90 -2.65 10.04
N PHE A 150 -0.84 -3.97 9.80
CA PHE A 150 0.42 -4.71 9.77
C PHE A 150 1.32 -4.26 8.62
N ALA A 151 0.77 -4.14 7.40
CA ALA A 151 1.51 -3.63 6.24
C ALA A 151 2.08 -2.22 6.50
N TRP A 152 1.30 -1.34 7.12
CA TRP A 152 1.76 0.00 7.47
C TRP A 152 2.83 -0.02 8.56
N SER A 153 2.70 -0.89 9.56
CA SER A 153 3.71 -1.07 10.61
C SER A 153 5.06 -1.55 10.06
N ILE A 154 5.06 -2.38 9.01
CA ILE A 154 6.28 -2.76 8.29
C ILE A 154 6.98 -1.51 7.73
N LEU A 155 6.25 -0.59 7.08
CA LEU A 155 6.86 0.64 6.57
C LEU A 155 7.38 1.55 7.68
N LEU A 156 6.66 1.66 8.80
CA LEU A 156 7.10 2.45 9.95
C LEU A 156 8.33 1.84 10.61
N ALA A 157 8.37 0.52 10.80
CA ALA A 157 9.52 -0.17 11.36
C ALA A 157 10.75 -0.06 10.44
N ALA A 158 10.57 -0.17 9.12
CA ALA A 158 11.64 0.01 8.15
C ALA A 158 12.34 1.38 8.29
N ARG A 159 11.60 2.43 8.69
CA ARG A 159 12.18 3.77 8.93
C ARG A 159 13.21 3.80 10.06
N GLU A 160 13.10 2.96 11.09
CA GLU A 160 14.12 2.85 12.16
C GLU A 160 15.45 2.34 11.63
N HIS A 161 15.42 1.54 10.55
CA HIS A 161 16.60 0.98 9.88
C HIS A 161 17.07 1.85 8.70
N GLY A 162 16.56 3.09 8.57
CA GLY A 162 16.93 3.98 7.45
C GLY A 162 16.33 3.58 6.10
N LEU A 163 15.46 2.57 6.07
CA LEU A 163 14.82 2.09 4.85
C LEU A 163 13.58 2.91 4.51
N GLY A 164 13.23 2.90 3.23
CA GLY A 164 11.95 3.33 2.71
C GLY A 164 11.22 2.17 2.05
N GLY A 165 9.95 2.38 1.70
CA GLY A 165 9.22 1.33 1.00
C GLY A 165 7.87 1.78 0.46
N VAL A 166 7.20 0.84 -0.19
CA VAL A 166 5.87 1.03 -0.74
C VAL A 166 5.01 -0.21 -0.54
N ILE A 167 3.73 0.01 -0.22
CA ILE A 167 2.68 -1.00 -0.31
C ILE A 167 2.03 -0.84 -1.68
N THR A 168 1.98 -1.89 -2.47
CA THR A 168 1.30 -1.90 -3.77
C THR A 168 0.31 -3.05 -3.86
N THR A 169 -0.87 -2.78 -4.42
CA THR A 169 -1.95 -3.75 -4.60
C THR A 169 -2.17 -4.14 -6.07
N MET A 170 -1.29 -3.69 -6.98
CA MET A 170 -1.46 -3.94 -8.41
C MET A 170 -1.54 -5.43 -8.78
N LEU A 171 -0.76 -6.27 -8.09
CA LEU A 171 -0.74 -7.72 -8.31
C LEU A 171 -2.06 -8.42 -7.92
N VAL A 172 -2.94 -7.78 -7.14
CA VAL A 172 -4.29 -8.29 -6.85
C VAL A 172 -5.11 -8.45 -8.14
N GLN A 173 -4.84 -7.67 -9.19
CA GLN A 173 -5.42 -7.86 -10.52
C GLN A 173 -5.07 -9.20 -11.17
N ARG A 174 -4.03 -9.87 -10.69
CA ARG A 174 -3.52 -11.15 -11.16
C ARG A 174 -3.37 -12.14 -10.00
N GLU A 175 -4.24 -12.04 -9.01
CA GLU A 175 -4.16 -12.81 -7.77
C GLU A 175 -4.03 -14.31 -8.04
N ALA A 176 -4.87 -14.89 -8.89
CA ALA A 176 -4.87 -16.33 -9.17
C ALA A 176 -3.52 -16.83 -9.70
N GLU A 177 -2.83 -16.01 -10.54
CA GLU A 177 -1.50 -16.35 -11.05
C GLU A 177 -0.43 -16.21 -9.99
N VAL A 178 -0.50 -15.16 -9.16
CA VAL A 178 0.44 -14.96 -8.05
C VAL A 178 0.34 -16.09 -7.04
N LEU A 179 -0.88 -16.44 -6.61
CA LEU A 179 -1.09 -17.52 -5.64
C LEU A 179 -0.59 -18.85 -6.18
N ARG A 180 -0.84 -19.16 -7.46
CA ARG A 180 -0.33 -20.38 -8.12
C ARG A 180 1.20 -20.37 -8.19
N LEU A 181 1.81 -19.25 -8.61
CA LEU A 181 3.27 -19.09 -8.71
C LEU A 181 3.95 -19.38 -7.36
N LEU A 182 3.36 -18.89 -6.28
CA LEU A 182 3.91 -18.99 -4.92
C LEU A 182 3.43 -20.24 -4.15
N GLY A 183 2.62 -21.10 -4.76
CA GLY A 183 2.09 -22.30 -4.10
C GLY A 183 1.17 -22.00 -2.91
N VAL A 184 0.45 -20.89 -2.95
CA VAL A 184 -0.40 -20.44 -1.84
C VAL A 184 -1.72 -21.21 -1.81
N PRO A 185 -2.14 -21.73 -0.65
CA PRO A 185 -3.41 -22.44 -0.49
C PRO A 185 -4.64 -21.53 -0.75
N PRO A 186 -5.79 -22.11 -1.17
CA PRO A 186 -6.96 -21.34 -1.61
C PRO A 186 -7.67 -20.53 -0.50
N GLU A 187 -7.40 -20.84 0.77
CA GLU A 187 -7.93 -20.08 1.90
C GLU A 187 -7.20 -18.76 2.19
N PHE A 188 -6.15 -18.43 1.39
CA PHE A 188 -5.45 -17.17 1.48
C PHE A 188 -5.77 -16.27 0.30
N ALA A 189 -5.81 -14.97 0.55
CA ALA A 189 -5.90 -13.94 -0.46
C ALA A 189 -4.61 -13.11 -0.52
N LEU A 190 -4.30 -12.59 -1.70
CA LEU A 190 -3.22 -11.62 -1.87
C LEU A 190 -3.68 -10.24 -1.36
N ALA A 191 -3.09 -9.77 -0.28
CA ALA A 191 -3.41 -8.45 0.28
C ALA A 191 -2.60 -7.32 -0.38
N ALA A 192 -1.30 -7.51 -0.50
CA ALA A 192 -0.39 -6.51 -1.08
C ALA A 192 0.98 -7.13 -1.40
N VAL A 193 1.77 -6.37 -2.14
CA VAL A 193 3.21 -6.56 -2.21
C VAL A 193 3.88 -5.35 -1.58
N ILE A 194 4.97 -5.57 -0.82
CA ILE A 194 5.73 -4.52 -0.15
C ILE A 194 7.16 -4.61 -0.65
N ALA A 195 7.66 -3.51 -1.21
CA ALA A 195 9.05 -3.34 -1.55
C ALA A 195 9.72 -2.46 -0.50
N LEU A 196 10.92 -2.86 -0.04
CA LEU A 196 11.74 -2.09 0.89
C LEU A 196 13.18 -2.00 0.37
N GLY A 197 13.86 -0.93 0.73
CA GLY A 197 15.26 -0.72 0.42
C GLY A 197 15.76 0.64 0.91
N HIS A 198 17.04 0.92 0.71
CA HIS A 198 17.61 2.24 0.98
C HIS A 198 17.08 3.23 -0.06
N PRO A 199 16.36 4.28 0.36
CA PRO A 199 15.73 5.20 -0.58
C PRO A 199 16.77 6.10 -1.25
N VAL A 200 16.73 6.24 -2.59
CA VAL A 200 17.53 7.26 -3.29
C VAL A 200 17.20 8.66 -2.77
N ARG A 201 15.93 8.88 -2.43
CA ARG A 201 15.47 10.13 -1.81
C ARG A 201 14.41 9.86 -0.76
N GLN A 202 14.69 10.28 0.48
CA GLN A 202 13.71 10.27 1.57
C GLN A 202 13.06 11.64 1.70
N PRO A 203 11.72 11.75 1.56
CA PRO A 203 11.01 12.99 1.82
C PRO A 203 11.15 13.45 3.26
N ARG A 204 11.41 14.75 3.45
CA ARG A 204 11.52 15.36 4.79
C ARG A 204 10.17 15.80 5.36
N ARG A 205 9.18 15.97 4.50
CA ARG A 205 7.83 16.40 4.88
C ARG A 205 6.82 15.95 3.81
N LEU A 206 5.72 15.37 4.26
CA LEU A 206 4.59 15.06 3.40
C LEU A 206 3.54 16.17 3.46
N ARG A 207 2.84 16.38 2.35
CA ARG A 207 1.65 17.24 2.31
C ARG A 207 0.42 16.37 2.52
N ARG A 208 -0.49 16.83 3.38
CA ARG A 208 -1.79 16.20 3.62
C ARG A 208 -2.81 17.31 3.82
N ALA A 209 -4.07 17.00 3.55
CA ALA A 209 -5.18 17.87 3.88
C ALA A 209 -5.18 18.20 5.38
N PRO A 210 -5.52 19.44 5.78
CA PRO A 210 -5.71 19.78 7.19
C PRO A 210 -6.92 19.05 7.78
N VAL A 211 -6.95 18.94 9.11
CA VAL A 211 -7.99 18.16 9.82
C VAL A 211 -9.40 18.68 9.51
N GLU A 212 -9.52 19.98 9.38
CA GLU A 212 -10.76 20.70 9.10
C GLU A 212 -11.43 20.30 7.79
N GLU A 213 -10.67 19.76 6.82
CA GLU A 213 -11.19 19.33 5.51
C GLU A 213 -11.80 17.92 5.52
N PHE A 214 -11.46 17.08 6.51
CA PHE A 214 -11.92 15.68 6.51
C PHE A 214 -12.55 15.22 7.83
N VAL A 215 -12.66 16.12 8.84
CA VAL A 215 -13.32 15.80 10.11
C VAL A 215 -14.48 16.76 10.34
N THR A 216 -15.67 16.21 10.49
CA THR A 216 -16.87 16.92 10.90
C THR A 216 -17.37 16.39 12.24
N VAL A 217 -18.02 17.25 13.04
CA VAL A 217 -18.54 16.91 14.36
C VAL A 217 -19.96 16.36 14.24
N ASP A 218 -20.22 15.26 14.93
CA ASP A 218 -21.49 14.55 15.12
C ASP A 218 -22.10 13.93 13.86
N ARG A 219 -22.03 14.56 12.69
CA ARG A 219 -22.66 14.09 11.45
C ARG A 219 -21.88 14.55 10.22
N PHE A 220 -22.11 13.90 9.08
CA PHE A 220 -21.40 14.19 7.83
C PHE A 220 -21.45 15.67 7.42
N ALA A 221 -22.62 16.33 7.56
CA ALA A 221 -22.82 17.76 7.29
C ALA A 221 -22.66 18.63 8.56
N GLY A 222 -22.00 18.13 9.60
CA GLY A 222 -21.68 18.86 10.82
C GLY A 222 -20.61 19.92 10.62
N PRO A 223 -20.37 20.78 11.62
CA PRO A 223 -19.28 21.73 11.55
C PRO A 223 -17.91 21.03 11.49
N ALA A 224 -16.94 21.63 10.80
CA ALA A 224 -15.58 21.12 10.78
C ALA A 224 -14.95 21.15 12.19
N LEU A 225 -14.16 20.13 12.53
CA LEU A 225 -13.35 20.14 13.74
C LEU A 225 -12.19 21.13 13.57
N THR A 226 -12.26 22.27 14.25
CA THR A 226 -11.21 23.28 14.23
C THR A 226 -10.24 23.12 15.40
N ARG A 227 -9.01 23.59 15.21
CA ARG A 227 -8.02 23.59 16.30
C ARG A 227 -8.49 24.53 17.41
N PRO A 228 -8.58 24.06 18.68
CA PRO A 228 -8.88 24.96 19.79
C PRO A 228 -7.87 26.11 19.87
N ALA A 229 -8.34 27.32 20.17
CA ALA A 229 -7.46 28.44 20.43
C ALA A 229 -6.51 28.10 21.58
N ALA A 230 -5.23 28.46 21.47
CA ALA A 230 -4.30 28.27 22.55
C ALA A 230 -4.80 29.02 23.80
N PRO A 231 -4.75 28.42 25.01
CA PRO A 231 -5.14 29.11 26.24
C PRO A 231 -4.33 30.41 26.36
N GLY A 232 -5.01 31.55 26.37
CA GLY A 232 -4.38 32.87 26.53
C GLY A 232 -4.20 33.69 25.25
N ALA A 233 -4.72 33.27 24.10
CA ALA A 233 -4.78 34.15 22.93
C ALA A 233 -5.82 35.27 23.18
N PRO A 234 -5.46 36.57 23.02
CA PRO A 234 -6.41 37.65 23.19
C PRO A 234 -7.53 37.51 22.16
N THR A 235 -8.76 37.49 22.62
CA THR A 235 -9.95 37.62 21.77
C THR A 235 -9.86 38.94 21.01
N ALA A 236 -9.60 38.89 19.72
CA ALA A 236 -9.78 40.08 18.87
C ALA A 236 -11.23 40.54 18.98
N ARG A 237 -11.40 41.76 19.48
CA ARG A 237 -12.69 42.48 19.50
C ARG A 237 -12.94 43.10 18.14
#